data_c7b18e6661722539b2474565e26ca887
#
_entry.id   c7b18e6661722539b2474565e26ca887
#
_cell.length_a   1.000
_cell.length_b   1.000
_cell.length_c   1.000
_cell.angle_alpha   90.00
_cell.angle_beta   90.00
_cell.angle_gamma   90.00
#
_symmetry.space_group_name_H-M   'P 1'
#
loop_
_entity.id
_entity.type
_entity.pdbx_description
1 polymer ?
#
loop_
_entity_poly.entity_id
_entity_poly.type
_entity_poly.pdbx_seq_one_letter_code
_entity_poly.pdbx_strand_id
1 'polypeptide(L)'
;MSRLLVCSEVDLPSVNMRAALHRMRDWEDIGEADGVSYASCGNDVIMSIPDMHIYREDLDKEAEAFGVKVDSVIVMSKHSAKSGRPALTVHPIGNYHHADYGGKSETLVQSSPAEMTDALRAIASRSKEPGVQVCFEVTHHGPYLEKPTFYIEIGSDETHWGDLPSADILAHVILEAEEHDGCLPLVGVGGGHYTPRFTEAALESRVAFGHMIPNYQLEGRDDEDIARMIRDACRATGTDSVYIHRKSMKGPEEHRIADIARSSGYETVRSKDFEPLQ
;
A
#
# COMPACT_ATOMS: atom_id res chain seq x y z
N MET A 1 6.71 -6.96 -16.44
CA MET A 1 6.94 -5.82 -15.52
C MET A 1 8.07 -6.20 -14.58
N SER A 2 9.01 -5.28 -14.29
CA SER A 2 10.14 -5.54 -13.38
C SER A 2 9.82 -4.92 -12.02
N ARG A 3 9.82 -5.73 -10.96
CA ARG A 3 9.47 -5.27 -9.62
C ARG A 3 10.70 -5.15 -8.73
N LEU A 4 10.79 -4.07 -7.98
CA LEU A 4 11.78 -3.87 -6.94
C LEU A 4 11.16 -4.25 -5.59
N LEU A 5 11.74 -5.24 -4.93
CA LEU A 5 11.33 -5.71 -3.60
C LEU A 5 12.31 -5.14 -2.57
N VAL A 6 11.87 -4.14 -1.82
CA VAL A 6 12.74 -3.45 -0.85
C VAL A 6 12.74 -4.18 0.49
N CYS A 7 13.93 -4.54 0.96
CA CYS A 7 14.17 -5.15 2.26
C CYS A 7 15.06 -4.24 3.12
N SER A 8 14.61 -3.87 4.30
CA SER A 8 15.40 -3.17 5.31
C SER A 8 16.03 -4.17 6.28
N GLU A 9 17.35 -4.13 6.43
CA GLU A 9 18.11 -5.01 7.32
C GLU A 9 17.82 -4.77 8.82
N VAL A 10 17.26 -3.59 9.14
CA VAL A 10 16.88 -3.20 10.52
C VAL A 10 15.40 -3.42 10.81
N ASP A 11 14.66 -4.04 9.89
CA ASP A 11 13.24 -4.36 10.01
C ASP A 11 13.05 -5.88 10.01
N LEU A 12 12.66 -6.46 11.15
CA LEU A 12 12.60 -7.91 11.32
C LEU A 12 11.61 -8.61 10.37
N PRO A 13 10.35 -8.13 10.17
CA PRO A 13 9.46 -8.68 9.16
C PRO A 13 10.04 -8.63 7.75
N SER A 14 10.69 -7.51 7.39
CA SER A 14 11.32 -7.33 6.09
C SER A 14 12.39 -8.42 5.84
N VAL A 15 13.28 -8.63 6.81
CA VAL A 15 14.32 -9.67 6.76
C VAL A 15 13.72 -11.07 6.69
N ASN A 16 12.65 -11.35 7.45
CA ASN A 16 11.98 -12.65 7.44
C ASN A 16 11.29 -12.93 6.11
N MET A 17 10.63 -11.94 5.50
CA MET A 17 10.03 -12.07 4.16
C MET A 17 11.10 -12.31 3.10
N ARG A 18 12.22 -11.55 3.12
CA ARG A 18 13.36 -11.82 2.23
C ARG A 18 13.90 -13.24 2.40
N ALA A 19 14.09 -13.69 3.63
CA ALA A 19 14.55 -15.06 3.89
C ALA A 19 13.55 -16.12 3.36
N ALA A 20 12.25 -15.84 3.43
CA ALA A 20 11.22 -16.70 2.84
C ALA A 20 11.30 -16.71 1.31
N LEU A 21 11.48 -15.56 0.66
CA LEU A 21 11.67 -15.46 -0.78
C LEU A 21 12.87 -16.29 -1.26
N HIS A 22 14.00 -16.23 -0.54
CA HIS A 22 15.19 -17.02 -0.84
C HIS A 22 14.98 -18.54 -0.63
N ARG A 23 14.12 -18.96 0.28
CA ARG A 23 13.75 -20.37 0.43
C ARG A 23 12.85 -20.89 -0.70
N MET A 24 12.05 -20.01 -1.28
CA MET A 24 11.03 -20.38 -2.28
C MET A 24 11.55 -20.34 -3.72
N ARG A 25 12.55 -19.54 -4.00
CA ARG A 25 13.13 -19.36 -5.34
C ARG A 25 14.65 -19.22 -5.26
N ASP A 26 15.33 -19.58 -6.34
CA ASP A 26 16.76 -19.32 -6.51
C ASP A 26 16.97 -17.87 -6.93
N TRP A 27 17.61 -17.09 -6.08
CA TRP A 27 17.96 -15.69 -6.31
C TRP A 27 19.44 -15.59 -6.64
N GLU A 28 19.77 -14.97 -7.75
CA GLU A 28 21.13 -14.69 -8.19
C GLU A 28 21.61 -13.38 -7.55
N ASP A 29 22.75 -13.41 -6.88
CA ASP A 29 23.42 -12.19 -6.42
C ASP A 29 23.95 -11.42 -7.64
N ILE A 30 23.48 -10.19 -7.82
CA ILE A 30 23.88 -9.32 -8.94
C ILE A 30 24.79 -8.18 -8.51
N GLY A 31 25.20 -8.15 -7.24
CA GLY A 31 26.22 -7.25 -6.71
C GLY A 31 25.76 -6.32 -5.59
N GLU A 32 26.65 -5.42 -5.22
CA GLU A 32 26.48 -4.47 -4.12
C GLU A 32 27.03 -3.10 -4.53
N ALA A 33 26.36 -2.02 -4.09
CA ALA A 33 26.82 -0.65 -4.22
C ALA A 33 26.44 0.16 -2.97
N ASP A 34 27.38 0.92 -2.42
CA ASP A 34 27.15 1.81 -1.26
C ASP A 34 26.47 1.14 -0.05
N GLY A 35 26.81 -0.14 0.20
CA GLY A 35 26.23 -0.94 1.28
C GLY A 35 24.81 -1.46 1.03
N VAL A 36 24.34 -1.37 -0.21
CA VAL A 36 23.04 -1.92 -0.68
C VAL A 36 23.32 -3.12 -1.55
N SER A 37 22.77 -4.29 -1.20
CA SER A 37 22.93 -5.52 -1.99
C SER A 37 21.70 -5.78 -2.85
N TYR A 38 21.94 -6.41 -4.01
CA TYR A 38 20.91 -6.70 -5.00
C TYR A 38 20.94 -8.19 -5.37
N ALA A 39 19.76 -8.82 -5.39
CA ALA A 39 19.60 -10.18 -5.88
C ALA A 39 18.41 -10.25 -6.83
N SER A 40 18.53 -11.01 -7.92
CA SER A 40 17.49 -11.10 -8.95
C SER A 40 16.94 -12.51 -9.12
N CYS A 41 15.64 -12.58 -9.45
CA CYS A 41 14.96 -13.81 -9.86
C CYS A 41 13.91 -13.48 -10.93
N GLY A 42 14.16 -13.84 -12.16
CA GLY A 42 13.29 -13.47 -13.28
C GLY A 42 13.23 -11.95 -13.48
N ASN A 43 12.07 -11.36 -13.30
CA ASN A 43 11.86 -9.91 -13.40
C ASN A 43 11.87 -9.19 -12.03
N ASP A 44 12.01 -9.93 -10.96
CA ASP A 44 12.03 -9.37 -9.60
C ASP A 44 13.46 -9.14 -9.14
N VAL A 45 13.68 -8.02 -8.44
CA VAL A 45 14.96 -7.71 -7.81
C VAL A 45 14.72 -7.38 -6.34
N ILE A 46 15.38 -8.08 -5.45
CA ILE A 46 15.45 -7.72 -4.02
C ILE A 46 16.57 -6.69 -3.86
N MET A 47 16.23 -5.55 -3.29
CA MET A 47 17.15 -4.49 -2.85
C MET A 47 17.20 -4.52 -1.34
N SER A 48 18.35 -4.88 -0.75
CA SER A 48 18.54 -4.91 0.70
C SER A 48 19.32 -3.70 1.15
N ILE A 49 18.69 -2.85 1.98
CA ILE A 49 19.23 -1.59 2.47
C ILE A 49 19.56 -1.68 3.96
N PRO A 50 20.65 -1.03 4.44
CA PRO A 50 21.04 -1.06 5.85
C PRO A 50 20.16 -0.20 6.76
N ASP A 51 19.38 0.72 6.18
CA ASP A 51 18.59 1.74 6.88
C ASP A 51 17.11 1.39 6.93
N MET A 52 16.33 2.18 7.70
CA MET A 52 14.88 2.09 7.71
C MET A 52 14.31 2.71 6.42
N HIS A 53 13.61 1.90 5.62
CA HIS A 53 13.05 2.26 4.31
C HIS A 53 12.17 3.52 4.31
N ILE A 54 11.38 3.79 5.37
CA ILE A 54 10.46 4.95 5.43
C ILE A 54 11.18 6.31 5.34
N TYR A 55 12.49 6.36 5.63
CA TYR A 55 13.32 7.58 5.59
C TYR A 55 14.30 7.61 4.42
N ARG A 56 14.35 6.56 3.58
CA ARG A 56 15.26 6.51 2.43
C ARG A 56 14.50 6.81 1.15
N GLU A 57 14.61 8.06 0.74
CA GLU A 57 13.97 8.58 -0.47
C GLU A 57 14.62 8.00 -1.75
N ASP A 58 13.86 8.04 -2.86
CA ASP A 58 14.37 7.75 -4.21
C ASP A 58 15.01 6.34 -4.37
N LEU A 59 14.55 5.32 -3.63
CA LEU A 59 15.03 3.93 -3.73
C LEU A 59 14.92 3.36 -5.14
N ASP A 60 13.90 3.73 -5.87
CA ASP A 60 13.70 3.36 -7.27
C ASP A 60 14.81 3.93 -8.17
N LYS A 61 15.18 5.19 -7.98
CA LYS A 61 16.29 5.82 -8.71
C LYS A 61 17.64 5.23 -8.35
N GLU A 62 17.83 4.90 -7.07
CA GLU A 62 19.05 4.24 -6.60
C GLU A 62 19.22 2.87 -7.27
N ALA A 63 18.15 2.07 -7.35
CA ALA A 63 18.17 0.81 -8.07
C ALA A 63 18.39 0.99 -9.59
N GLU A 64 17.76 2.00 -10.20
CA GLU A 64 18.00 2.34 -11.62
C GLU A 64 19.44 2.78 -11.88
N ALA A 65 20.05 3.53 -10.96
CA ALA A 65 21.47 3.92 -11.07
C ALA A 65 22.43 2.71 -10.95
N PHE A 66 22.05 1.68 -10.20
CA PHE A 66 22.76 0.40 -10.15
C PHE A 66 22.62 -0.41 -11.44
N GLY A 67 21.64 -0.09 -12.29
CA GLY A 67 21.38 -0.78 -13.56
C GLY A 67 20.14 -1.71 -13.53
N VAL A 68 19.36 -1.67 -12.47
CA VAL A 68 18.09 -2.42 -12.34
C VAL A 68 16.98 -1.64 -13.03
N LYS A 69 16.19 -2.31 -13.88
CA LYS A 69 14.95 -1.74 -14.40
C LYS A 69 13.87 -1.83 -13.34
N VAL A 70 13.20 -0.70 -13.03
CA VAL A 70 12.12 -0.64 -12.04
C VAL A 70 10.83 -0.16 -12.69
N ASP A 71 9.81 -1.01 -12.73
CA ASP A 71 8.46 -0.65 -13.20
C ASP A 71 7.51 -0.42 -12.01
N SER A 72 7.65 -1.19 -10.89
CA SER A 72 6.92 -1.01 -9.64
C SER A 72 7.78 -1.38 -8.43
N VAL A 73 7.35 -0.97 -7.23
CA VAL A 73 8.07 -1.21 -5.96
C VAL A 73 7.13 -1.80 -4.93
N ILE A 74 7.58 -2.89 -4.28
CA ILE A 74 6.93 -3.47 -3.10
C ILE A 74 7.88 -3.33 -1.93
N VAL A 75 7.45 -2.66 -0.87
CA VAL A 75 8.25 -2.50 0.34
C VAL A 75 7.79 -3.51 1.39
N MET A 76 8.67 -4.41 1.76
CA MET A 76 8.46 -5.38 2.84
C MET A 76 8.72 -4.72 4.19
N SER A 77 7.75 -4.74 5.12
CA SER A 77 7.83 -3.93 6.32
C SER A 77 7.11 -4.52 7.53
N LYS A 78 7.40 -3.94 8.67
CA LYS A 78 6.61 -4.11 9.90
C LYS A 78 5.52 -3.07 9.99
N HIS A 79 4.32 -3.50 10.33
CA HIS A 79 3.25 -2.64 10.83
C HIS A 79 3.34 -2.48 12.34
N SER A 80 3.09 -1.26 12.86
CA SER A 80 3.10 -0.99 14.30
C SER A 80 1.79 -0.36 14.77
N ALA A 81 1.06 -1.03 15.68
CA ALA A 81 -0.18 -0.54 16.22
C ALA A 81 -0.35 -0.85 17.71
N LYS A 82 -0.88 0.10 18.45
CA LYS A 82 -1.17 -0.05 19.90
C LYS A 82 -2.20 -1.14 20.23
N SER A 83 -2.93 -1.61 19.24
CA SER A 83 -3.95 -2.65 19.45
C SER A 83 -3.38 -4.00 19.86
N GLY A 84 -2.12 -4.28 19.53
CA GLY A 84 -1.46 -5.56 19.74
C GLY A 84 -2.13 -6.75 19.02
N ARG A 85 -2.98 -6.50 18.01
CA ARG A 85 -3.63 -7.57 17.23
C ARG A 85 -2.74 -7.98 16.07
N PRO A 86 -2.52 -9.29 15.85
CA PRO A 86 -1.79 -9.73 14.68
C PRO A 86 -2.49 -9.25 13.41
N ALA A 87 -1.73 -8.71 12.47
CA ALA A 87 -2.26 -8.15 11.24
C ALA A 87 -1.32 -8.41 10.06
N LEU A 88 -1.93 -8.62 8.89
CA LEU A 88 -1.24 -8.60 7.59
C LEU A 88 -1.89 -7.49 6.77
N THR A 89 -1.12 -6.51 6.39
CA THR A 89 -1.65 -5.29 5.78
C THR A 89 -0.95 -4.93 4.49
N VAL A 90 -1.65 -4.20 3.65
CA VAL A 90 -1.10 -3.51 2.49
C VAL A 90 -1.59 -2.08 2.46
N HIS A 91 -0.76 -1.15 1.99
CA HIS A 91 -1.17 0.25 1.87
C HIS A 91 -0.34 1.04 0.86
N PRO A 92 -0.92 2.10 0.26
CA PRO A 92 -0.20 3.08 -0.55
C PRO A 92 0.49 4.10 0.35
N ILE A 93 1.52 4.77 -0.15
CA ILE A 93 2.35 5.70 0.62
C ILE A 93 2.23 7.14 0.16
N GLY A 94 2.47 8.05 1.09
CA GLY A 94 2.49 9.49 0.88
C GLY A 94 1.90 10.27 2.05
N ASN A 95 2.06 11.57 2.00
CA ASN A 95 1.63 12.48 3.07
C ASN A 95 0.62 13.49 2.52
N TYR A 96 -0.58 13.53 3.09
CA TYR A 96 -1.59 14.55 2.75
C TYR A 96 -1.23 15.93 3.33
N HIS A 97 -0.41 15.96 4.37
CA HIS A 97 0.07 17.17 5.06
C HIS A 97 1.57 17.06 5.36
N HIS A 98 1.99 17.18 6.63
CA HIS A 98 3.39 17.11 7.03
C HIS A 98 3.96 15.69 6.90
N ALA A 99 5.22 15.60 6.49
CA ALA A 99 5.96 14.35 6.36
C ALA A 99 6.67 14.01 7.68
N ASP A 100 5.90 13.64 8.71
CA ASP A 100 6.46 13.35 10.05
C ASP A 100 7.25 12.02 10.07
N TYR A 101 6.93 11.10 9.14
CA TYR A 101 7.54 9.78 9.03
C TYR A 101 8.05 9.51 7.60
N GLY A 102 8.99 10.34 7.14
CA GLY A 102 9.58 10.22 5.81
C GLY A 102 8.67 10.65 4.66
N GLY A 103 9.22 10.69 3.47
CA GLY A 103 8.55 11.23 2.30
C GLY A 103 8.57 12.76 2.22
N LYS A 104 7.76 13.31 1.36
CA LYS A 104 7.60 14.75 1.16
C LYS A 104 6.23 15.21 1.64
N SER A 105 6.17 16.39 2.29
CA SER A 105 4.90 16.99 2.70
C SER A 105 3.99 17.24 1.51
N GLU A 106 2.69 17.05 1.69
CA GLU A 106 1.64 17.24 0.68
C GLU A 106 1.94 16.53 -0.66
N THR A 107 2.56 15.34 -0.57
CA THR A 107 3.00 14.59 -1.74
C THR A 107 2.63 13.12 -1.59
N LEU A 108 1.98 12.57 -2.61
CA LEU A 108 1.63 11.16 -2.71
C LEU A 108 2.54 10.48 -3.73
N VAL A 109 2.92 9.25 -3.46
CA VAL A 109 3.61 8.38 -4.41
C VAL A 109 2.57 7.71 -5.30
N GLN A 110 2.87 7.49 -6.57
CA GLN A 110 1.95 6.74 -7.43
C GLN A 110 1.65 5.36 -6.82
N SER A 111 0.38 5.02 -6.68
CA SER A 111 -0.03 3.71 -6.15
C SER A 111 -0.14 2.66 -7.25
N SER A 112 -0.13 1.37 -6.85
CA SER A 112 -0.43 0.22 -7.71
C SER A 112 -1.78 -0.40 -7.29
N PRO A 113 -2.94 0.18 -7.67
CA PRO A 113 -4.24 -0.25 -7.14
C PRO A 113 -4.54 -1.72 -7.39
N ALA A 114 -4.30 -2.21 -8.60
CA ALA A 114 -4.55 -3.60 -8.99
C ALA A 114 -3.63 -4.56 -8.22
N GLU A 115 -2.31 -4.37 -8.30
CA GLU A 115 -1.33 -5.23 -7.64
C GLU A 115 -1.52 -5.26 -6.12
N MET A 116 -1.72 -4.09 -5.48
CA MET A 116 -1.96 -4.00 -4.03
C MET A 116 -3.27 -4.67 -3.62
N THR A 117 -4.33 -4.54 -4.41
CA THR A 117 -5.62 -5.19 -4.10
C THR A 117 -5.56 -6.71 -4.30
N ASP A 118 -4.85 -7.16 -5.31
CA ASP A 118 -4.64 -8.60 -5.54
C ASP A 118 -3.77 -9.21 -4.44
N ALA A 119 -2.75 -8.48 -3.96
CA ALA A 119 -1.99 -8.88 -2.78
C ALA A 119 -2.91 -9.04 -1.54
N LEU A 120 -3.81 -8.08 -1.27
CA LEU A 120 -4.79 -8.18 -0.19
C LEU A 120 -5.65 -9.44 -0.31
N ARG A 121 -6.21 -9.71 -1.49
CA ARG A 121 -7.04 -10.89 -1.77
C ARG A 121 -6.27 -12.19 -1.57
N ALA A 122 -5.04 -12.23 -2.07
CA ALA A 122 -4.15 -13.39 -1.93
C ALA A 122 -3.79 -13.64 -0.45
N ILE A 123 -3.50 -12.60 0.33
CA ILE A 123 -3.30 -12.69 1.78
C ILE A 123 -4.56 -13.25 2.45
N ALA A 124 -5.73 -12.66 2.19
CA ALA A 124 -7.00 -13.10 2.79
C ALA A 124 -7.35 -14.56 2.45
N SER A 125 -6.99 -15.03 1.27
CA SER A 125 -7.21 -16.42 0.87
C SER A 125 -6.28 -17.41 1.58
N ARG A 126 -5.07 -17.00 1.95
CA ARG A 126 -4.01 -17.82 2.57
C ARG A 126 -3.99 -17.75 4.08
N SER A 127 -4.26 -16.59 4.66
CA SER A 127 -4.31 -16.39 6.11
C SER A 127 -5.56 -17.06 6.68
N LYS A 128 -5.39 -18.24 7.27
CA LYS A 128 -6.49 -19.04 7.87
C LYS A 128 -6.47 -18.99 9.39
N GLU A 129 -5.50 -18.35 10.01
CA GLU A 129 -5.40 -18.29 11.45
C GLU A 129 -6.45 -17.37 12.05
N PRO A 130 -7.26 -17.89 13.04
CA PRO A 130 -8.25 -17.06 13.69
C PRO A 130 -7.60 -15.90 14.46
N GLY A 131 -8.10 -14.70 14.25
CA GLY A 131 -7.64 -13.51 14.97
C GLY A 131 -6.62 -12.66 14.22
N VAL A 132 -6.03 -13.15 13.12
CA VAL A 132 -5.19 -12.33 12.24
C VAL A 132 -6.08 -11.42 11.40
N GLN A 133 -5.85 -10.12 11.51
CA GLN A 133 -6.56 -9.12 10.71
C GLN A 133 -5.87 -8.97 9.36
N VAL A 134 -6.61 -9.14 8.26
CA VAL A 134 -6.14 -8.84 6.91
C VAL A 134 -6.89 -7.62 6.40
N CYS A 135 -6.19 -6.54 6.08
CA CYS A 135 -6.84 -5.30 5.66
C CYS A 135 -5.91 -4.36 4.90
N PHE A 136 -6.52 -3.40 4.21
CA PHE A 136 -5.84 -2.18 3.83
C PHE A 136 -5.59 -1.28 5.05
N GLU A 137 -4.52 -0.49 4.97
CA GLU A 137 -4.36 0.74 5.74
C GLU A 137 -4.51 1.95 4.82
N VAL A 138 -4.85 3.10 5.40
CA VAL A 138 -4.93 4.36 4.66
C VAL A 138 -3.56 4.79 4.16
N THR A 139 -3.53 5.71 3.21
CA THR A 139 -2.29 6.36 2.76
C THR A 139 -1.61 7.07 3.91
N HIS A 140 -0.36 6.75 4.16
CA HIS A 140 0.46 7.40 5.18
C HIS A 140 1.97 7.19 4.91
N HIS A 141 2.80 7.94 5.57
CA HIS A 141 4.27 7.98 5.60
C HIS A 141 5.00 7.87 4.24
N GLY A 142 6.34 7.94 4.29
CA GLY A 142 7.26 7.78 3.17
C GLY A 142 7.69 6.34 2.91
N PRO A 143 8.73 6.20 2.12
CA PRO A 143 9.51 7.26 1.49
C PRO A 143 8.84 7.87 0.25
N TYR A 144 9.45 8.90 -0.34
CA TYR A 144 9.05 9.37 -1.66
C TYR A 144 9.78 8.56 -2.75
N LEU A 145 9.00 8.06 -3.70
CA LEU A 145 9.45 7.34 -4.90
C LEU A 145 8.70 7.87 -6.13
N GLU A 146 9.24 7.68 -7.31
CA GLU A 146 8.56 8.06 -8.56
C GLU A 146 7.78 6.91 -9.19
N LYS A 147 8.15 5.66 -8.86
CA LYS A 147 7.47 4.46 -9.39
C LYS A 147 6.24 4.08 -8.56
N PRO A 148 5.25 3.42 -9.18
CA PRO A 148 4.12 2.85 -8.45
C PRO A 148 4.59 1.98 -7.28
N THR A 149 4.08 2.27 -6.07
CA THR A 149 4.58 1.65 -4.84
C THR A 149 3.46 1.31 -3.88
N PHE A 150 3.60 0.17 -3.19
CA PHE A 150 2.82 -0.14 -2.00
C PHE A 150 3.67 -0.91 -0.97
N TYR A 151 3.19 -0.89 0.27
CA TYR A 151 3.76 -1.65 1.39
C TYR A 151 3.00 -2.94 1.60
N ILE A 152 3.72 -3.98 2.01
CA ILE A 152 3.20 -5.26 2.49
C ILE A 152 3.82 -5.54 3.85
N GLU A 153 2.99 -5.76 4.90
CA GLU A 153 3.44 -5.66 6.27
C GLU A 153 2.94 -6.76 7.18
N ILE A 154 3.78 -7.12 8.17
CA ILE A 154 3.41 -7.97 9.30
C ILE A 154 3.30 -7.11 10.56
N GLY A 155 2.16 -7.16 11.21
CA GLY A 155 1.90 -6.41 12.43
C GLY A 155 1.34 -7.27 13.56
N SER A 156 1.23 -6.66 14.74
CA SER A 156 1.27 -5.20 14.94
C SER A 156 2.29 -4.76 15.99
N ASP A 157 3.06 -5.67 16.57
CA ASP A 157 4.06 -5.37 17.60
C ASP A 157 5.20 -6.41 17.60
N GLU A 158 6.14 -6.26 18.53
CA GLU A 158 7.32 -7.10 18.65
C GLU A 158 7.00 -8.60 18.85
N THR A 159 5.82 -8.94 19.34
CA THR A 159 5.39 -10.34 19.52
C THR A 159 4.95 -11.00 18.21
N HIS A 160 4.59 -10.18 17.19
CA HIS A 160 4.13 -10.65 15.89
C HIS A 160 5.16 -10.44 14.76
N TRP A 161 6.09 -9.48 14.90
CA TRP A 161 7.08 -9.21 13.85
C TRP A 161 8.00 -10.40 13.53
N GLY A 162 8.18 -11.32 14.48
CA GLY A 162 8.96 -12.53 14.29
C GLY A 162 8.19 -13.73 13.70
N ASP A 163 6.91 -13.56 13.31
CA ASP A 163 6.06 -14.66 12.85
C ASP A 163 6.47 -15.16 11.46
N LEU A 164 7.17 -16.30 11.43
CA LEU A 164 7.65 -16.90 10.17
C LEU A 164 6.52 -17.40 9.27
N PRO A 165 5.43 -18.03 9.76
CA PRO A 165 4.29 -18.37 8.93
C PRO A 165 3.69 -17.18 8.18
N SER A 166 3.55 -16.03 8.83
CA SER A 166 3.11 -14.79 8.19
C SER A 166 4.11 -14.33 7.12
N ALA A 167 5.40 -14.40 7.40
CA ALA A 167 6.43 -14.06 6.41
C ALA A 167 6.39 -15.00 5.19
N ASP A 168 6.15 -16.28 5.39
CA ASP A 168 5.98 -17.26 4.29
C ASP A 168 4.71 -16.93 3.45
N ILE A 169 3.58 -16.58 4.10
CA ILE A 169 2.36 -16.16 3.39
C ILE A 169 2.64 -14.95 2.51
N LEU A 170 3.26 -13.88 3.07
CA LEU A 170 3.52 -12.66 2.31
C LEU A 170 4.54 -12.88 1.19
N ALA A 171 5.57 -13.71 1.41
CA ALA A 171 6.52 -14.08 0.36
C ALA A 171 5.85 -14.83 -0.81
N HIS A 172 4.93 -15.77 -0.53
CA HIS A 172 4.12 -16.42 -1.56
C HIS A 172 3.28 -15.40 -2.34
N VAL A 173 2.63 -14.48 -1.63
CA VAL A 173 1.82 -13.42 -2.24
C VAL A 173 2.67 -12.55 -3.17
N ILE A 174 3.85 -12.12 -2.74
CA ILE A 174 4.78 -11.35 -3.56
C ILE A 174 5.17 -12.10 -4.83
N LEU A 175 5.49 -13.41 -4.73
CA LEU A 175 5.92 -14.21 -5.87
C LEU A 175 4.80 -14.56 -6.86
N GLU A 176 3.55 -14.54 -6.41
CA GLU A 176 2.37 -14.94 -7.20
C GLU A 176 1.49 -13.75 -7.60
N ALA A 177 1.83 -12.52 -7.14
CA ALA A 177 1.08 -11.33 -7.49
C ALA A 177 1.13 -11.09 -9.00
N GLU A 178 -0.01 -11.26 -9.64
CA GLU A 178 -0.26 -10.90 -11.03
C GLU A 178 -1.25 -9.74 -11.03
N GLU A 179 -1.07 -8.77 -11.93
CA GLU A 179 -2.08 -7.73 -12.12
C GLU A 179 -3.35 -8.37 -12.73
N HIS A 180 -4.43 -8.35 -11.98
CA HIS A 180 -5.73 -8.74 -12.51
C HIS A 180 -6.37 -7.54 -13.22
N ASP A 181 -6.37 -7.59 -14.54
CA ASP A 181 -7.02 -6.59 -15.38
C ASP A 181 -8.54 -6.52 -15.14
N GLY A 182 -9.09 -5.33 -15.27
CA GLY A 182 -10.52 -5.08 -15.30
C GLY A 182 -11.20 -4.82 -13.96
N CYS A 183 -10.43 -4.55 -12.89
CA CYS A 183 -10.97 -3.94 -11.68
C CYS A 183 -11.09 -2.41 -11.83
N LEU A 184 -12.17 -1.82 -11.31
CA LEU A 184 -12.34 -0.36 -11.28
C LEU A 184 -11.38 0.24 -10.23
N PRO A 185 -10.40 1.08 -10.64
CA PRO A 185 -9.54 1.75 -9.69
C PRO A 185 -10.30 2.84 -8.94
N LEU A 186 -10.08 2.94 -7.63
CA LEU A 186 -10.81 3.85 -6.74
C LEU A 186 -9.89 4.59 -5.77
N VAL A 187 -10.26 5.82 -5.48
CA VAL A 187 -9.84 6.52 -4.28
C VAL A 187 -10.86 6.30 -3.16
N GLY A 188 -10.42 5.87 -1.99
CA GLY A 188 -11.26 5.73 -0.81
C GLY A 188 -11.28 7.02 0.02
N VAL A 189 -12.45 7.48 0.49
CA VAL A 189 -12.56 8.64 1.38
C VAL A 189 -13.38 8.28 2.61
N GLY A 190 -12.83 8.52 3.78
CA GLY A 190 -13.48 8.26 5.07
C GLY A 190 -12.97 7.02 5.81
N GLY A 191 -13.40 6.86 7.03
CA GLY A 191 -13.00 5.78 7.92
C GLY A 191 -11.79 6.10 8.79
N GLY A 192 -11.35 5.09 9.53
CA GLY A 192 -10.14 5.17 10.36
C GLY A 192 -8.91 4.65 9.65
N HIS A 193 -7.83 4.43 10.42
CA HIS A 193 -6.54 3.97 9.89
C HIS A 193 -6.65 2.61 9.19
N TYR A 194 -7.25 1.64 9.83
CA TYR A 194 -7.69 0.40 9.18
C TYR A 194 -9.00 0.65 8.46
N THR A 195 -9.07 0.32 7.21
CA THR A 195 -10.20 0.64 6.33
C THR A 195 -11.11 -0.57 6.09
N PRO A 196 -11.86 -1.04 7.09
CA PRO A 196 -12.63 -2.29 6.96
C PRO A 196 -13.63 -2.24 5.82
N ARG A 197 -14.20 -1.06 5.52
CA ARG A 197 -15.17 -0.92 4.44
C ARG A 197 -14.54 -1.01 3.04
N PHE A 198 -13.33 -0.47 2.87
CA PHE A 198 -12.62 -0.58 1.60
C PHE A 198 -12.08 -2.00 1.41
N THR A 199 -11.56 -2.60 2.49
CA THR A 199 -11.16 -4.01 2.53
C THR A 199 -12.32 -4.93 2.12
N GLU A 200 -13.49 -4.79 2.75
CA GLU A 200 -14.70 -5.56 2.41
C GLU A 200 -15.08 -5.39 0.93
N ALA A 201 -15.12 -4.15 0.44
CA ALA A 201 -15.45 -3.87 -0.95
C ALA A 201 -14.46 -4.52 -1.93
N ALA A 202 -13.17 -4.48 -1.62
CA ALA A 202 -12.12 -5.09 -2.44
C ALA A 202 -12.19 -6.63 -2.44
N LEU A 203 -12.57 -7.24 -1.32
CA LEU A 203 -12.70 -8.70 -1.20
C LEU A 203 -13.98 -9.25 -1.85
N GLU A 204 -15.00 -8.42 -2.02
CA GLU A 204 -16.32 -8.85 -2.52
C GLU A 204 -16.59 -8.40 -3.97
N SER A 205 -15.87 -7.40 -4.48
CA SER A 205 -16.20 -6.74 -5.75
C SER A 205 -14.99 -6.51 -6.63
N ARG A 206 -15.22 -6.29 -7.93
CA ARG A 206 -14.20 -5.98 -8.94
C ARG A 206 -13.76 -4.52 -8.86
N VAL A 207 -13.26 -4.12 -7.70
CA VAL A 207 -12.69 -2.80 -7.45
C VAL A 207 -11.26 -2.92 -6.93
N ALA A 208 -10.43 -1.92 -7.19
CA ALA A 208 -9.05 -1.86 -6.75
C ALA A 208 -8.77 -0.51 -6.10
N PHE A 209 -8.42 -0.50 -4.82
CA PHE A 209 -8.14 0.75 -4.11
C PHE A 209 -6.68 1.17 -4.32
N GLY A 210 -6.51 2.44 -4.69
CA GLY A 210 -5.23 3.13 -4.58
C GLY A 210 -5.17 3.94 -3.28
N HIS A 211 -5.10 5.27 -3.38
CA HIS A 211 -5.02 6.13 -2.20
C HIS A 211 -6.32 6.15 -1.40
N MET A 212 -6.16 6.27 -0.07
CA MET A 212 -7.27 6.33 0.89
C MET A 212 -7.07 7.49 1.86
N ILE A 213 -8.08 8.37 1.96
CA ILE A 213 -8.09 9.58 2.80
C ILE A 213 -8.95 9.30 4.04
N PRO A 214 -8.37 9.11 5.23
CA PRO A 214 -9.14 8.84 6.45
C PRO A 214 -9.78 10.10 7.02
N ASN A 215 -10.79 9.91 7.90
CA ASN A 215 -11.52 11.03 8.53
C ASN A 215 -10.59 12.02 9.24
N TYR A 216 -9.56 11.54 9.94
CA TYR A 216 -8.67 12.41 10.71
C TYR A 216 -7.82 13.34 9.84
N GLN A 217 -7.65 13.03 8.54
CA GLN A 217 -7.01 13.95 7.60
C GLN A 217 -7.96 15.04 7.09
N LEU A 218 -9.28 14.80 7.15
CA LEU A 218 -10.33 15.72 6.69
C LEU A 218 -10.79 16.68 7.81
N GLU A 219 -10.59 16.31 9.08
CA GLU A 219 -11.06 17.07 10.23
C GLU A 219 -10.49 18.48 10.27
N GLY A 220 -11.39 19.48 10.32
CA GLY A 220 -11.02 20.89 10.41
C GLY A 220 -10.49 21.50 9.10
N ARG A 221 -10.55 20.78 7.98
CA ARG A 221 -10.09 21.25 6.69
C ARG A 221 -11.16 22.03 5.95
N ASP A 222 -10.73 23.04 5.21
CA ASP A 222 -11.60 23.76 4.29
C ASP A 222 -11.84 22.98 2.99
N ASP A 223 -12.72 23.51 2.13
CA ASP A 223 -13.12 22.84 0.89
C ASP A 223 -11.97 22.80 -0.12
N GLU A 224 -11.08 23.79 -0.13
CA GLU A 224 -9.95 23.86 -1.05
C GLU A 224 -8.90 22.80 -0.71
N ASP A 225 -8.58 22.61 0.58
CA ASP A 225 -7.65 21.58 1.06
C ASP A 225 -8.20 20.17 0.78
N ILE A 226 -9.50 19.92 1.06
CA ILE A 226 -10.15 18.65 0.73
C ILE A 226 -10.15 18.39 -0.80
N ALA A 227 -10.44 19.40 -1.61
CA ALA A 227 -10.39 19.27 -3.06
C ALA A 227 -8.98 18.96 -3.56
N ARG A 228 -7.94 19.57 -2.97
CA ARG A 228 -6.54 19.28 -3.25
C ARG A 228 -6.22 17.81 -2.94
N MET A 229 -6.55 17.33 -1.73
CA MET A 229 -6.30 15.96 -1.31
C MET A 229 -6.97 14.94 -2.23
N ILE A 230 -8.24 15.15 -2.61
CA ILE A 230 -8.96 14.27 -3.54
C ILE A 230 -8.29 14.27 -4.92
N ARG A 231 -7.96 15.44 -5.44
CA ARG A 231 -7.29 15.59 -6.75
C ARG A 231 -5.93 14.87 -6.76
N ASP A 232 -5.13 15.06 -5.73
CA ASP A 232 -3.80 14.45 -5.63
C ASP A 232 -3.91 12.93 -5.49
N ALA A 233 -4.86 12.42 -4.68
CA ALA A 233 -5.14 11.00 -4.54
C ALA A 233 -5.63 10.38 -5.86
N CYS A 234 -6.55 11.02 -6.57
CA CYS A 234 -7.05 10.55 -7.86
C CYS A 234 -5.95 10.49 -8.91
N ARG A 235 -5.12 11.54 -8.99
CA ARG A 235 -3.98 11.59 -9.91
C ARG A 235 -2.97 10.49 -9.61
N ALA A 236 -2.59 10.30 -8.33
CA ALA A 236 -1.62 9.28 -7.91
C ALA A 236 -2.18 7.86 -7.94
N THR A 237 -3.50 7.70 -7.99
CA THR A 237 -4.18 6.40 -8.22
C THR A 237 -4.38 6.11 -9.70
N GLY A 238 -4.43 7.12 -10.55
CA GLY A 238 -4.77 6.99 -11.97
C GLY A 238 -6.27 6.75 -12.21
N THR A 239 -7.15 7.45 -11.47
CA THR A 239 -8.61 7.28 -11.56
C THR A 239 -9.35 8.61 -11.39
N ASP A 240 -10.56 8.66 -11.93
CA ASP A 240 -11.52 9.76 -11.69
C ASP A 240 -12.67 9.33 -10.74
N SER A 241 -12.58 8.12 -10.14
CA SER A 241 -13.64 7.53 -9.33
C SER A 241 -13.30 7.56 -7.83
N VAL A 242 -14.21 8.12 -7.05
CA VAL A 242 -14.10 8.29 -5.59
C VAL A 242 -15.19 7.50 -4.88
N TYR A 243 -14.79 6.63 -3.96
CA TYR A 243 -15.70 5.89 -3.09
C TYR A 243 -15.69 6.44 -1.67
N ILE A 244 -16.83 6.98 -1.22
CA ILE A 244 -16.95 7.60 0.11
C ILE A 244 -17.56 6.59 1.10
N HIS A 245 -16.85 6.35 2.21
CA HIS A 245 -17.36 5.55 3.34
C HIS A 245 -18.39 6.35 4.14
N ARG A 246 -19.62 6.45 3.63
CA ARG A 246 -20.70 7.28 4.16
C ARG A 246 -21.01 7.05 5.63
N LYS A 247 -20.91 5.80 6.13
CA LYS A 247 -21.21 5.45 7.52
C LYS A 247 -20.10 5.89 8.51
N SER A 248 -18.95 6.33 8.01
CA SER A 248 -17.84 6.78 8.87
C SER A 248 -17.95 8.24 9.30
N MET A 249 -18.89 8.99 8.74
CA MET A 249 -19.06 10.42 8.99
C MET A 249 -20.54 10.83 9.08
N LYS A 250 -20.81 12.06 9.52
CA LYS A 250 -22.18 12.59 9.58
C LYS A 250 -22.66 12.93 8.15
N GLY A 251 -24.00 12.83 7.93
CA GLY A 251 -24.60 13.07 6.63
C GLY A 251 -24.22 14.42 5.97
N PRO A 252 -24.25 15.55 6.69
CA PRO A 252 -23.81 16.83 6.11
C PRO A 252 -22.36 16.83 5.61
N GLU A 253 -21.45 16.17 6.32
CA GLU A 253 -20.06 16.06 5.92
C GLU A 253 -19.88 15.12 4.72
N GLU A 254 -20.59 14.01 4.68
CA GLU A 254 -20.61 13.13 3.50
C GLU A 254 -21.07 13.87 2.25
N HIS A 255 -22.16 14.64 2.36
CA HIS A 255 -22.66 15.44 1.25
C HIS A 255 -21.64 16.51 0.82
N ARG A 256 -21.03 17.21 1.78
CA ARG A 256 -20.00 18.22 1.52
C ARG A 256 -18.83 17.62 0.72
N ILE A 257 -18.27 16.48 1.17
CA ILE A 257 -17.16 15.80 0.50
C ILE A 257 -17.57 15.34 -0.91
N ALA A 258 -18.78 14.78 -1.04
CA ALA A 258 -19.29 14.34 -2.33
C ALA A 258 -19.48 15.51 -3.32
N ASP A 259 -19.91 16.68 -2.82
CA ASP A 259 -20.07 17.89 -3.65
C ASP A 259 -18.71 18.46 -4.05
N ILE A 260 -17.72 18.48 -3.16
CA ILE A 260 -16.33 18.86 -3.45
C ILE A 260 -15.75 17.94 -4.55
N ALA A 261 -15.88 16.62 -4.40
CA ALA A 261 -15.38 15.68 -5.39
C ALA A 261 -16.00 15.94 -6.78
N ARG A 262 -17.33 16.06 -6.86
CA ARG A 262 -18.05 16.31 -8.12
C ARG A 262 -17.69 17.67 -8.73
N SER A 263 -17.60 18.72 -7.90
CA SER A 263 -17.22 20.07 -8.37
C SER A 263 -15.78 20.12 -8.88
N SER A 264 -14.93 19.19 -8.40
CA SER A 264 -13.55 19.00 -8.88
C SER A 264 -13.46 18.09 -10.12
N GLY A 265 -14.60 17.60 -10.64
CA GLY A 265 -14.66 16.78 -11.86
C GLY A 265 -14.57 15.28 -11.64
N TYR A 266 -14.63 14.80 -10.40
CA TYR A 266 -14.55 13.36 -10.07
C TYR A 266 -15.93 12.72 -9.90
N GLU A 267 -16.03 11.46 -10.30
CA GLU A 267 -17.23 10.65 -10.12
C GLU A 267 -17.30 10.09 -8.70
N THR A 268 -18.46 10.17 -8.05
CA THR A 268 -18.69 9.50 -6.76
C THR A 268 -19.47 8.21 -6.97
N VAL A 269 -18.81 7.07 -6.72
CA VAL A 269 -19.39 5.73 -6.89
C VAL A 269 -19.92 5.15 -5.56
N ARG A 270 -20.80 4.16 -5.64
CA ARG A 270 -21.41 3.48 -4.49
C ARG A 270 -21.25 1.98 -4.60
N SER A 271 -21.24 1.27 -3.46
CA SER A 271 -21.09 -0.19 -3.44
C SER A 271 -22.15 -0.93 -4.27
N LYS A 272 -23.36 -0.39 -4.44
CA LYS A 272 -24.41 -0.99 -5.27
C LYS A 272 -24.06 -0.97 -6.77
N ASP A 273 -23.10 -0.16 -7.17
CA ASP A 273 -22.67 0.01 -8.54
C ASP A 273 -21.45 -0.88 -8.86
N PHE A 274 -20.92 -1.60 -7.85
CA PHE A 274 -19.78 -2.48 -8.02
C PHE A 274 -20.18 -3.83 -8.60
N GLU A 275 -19.39 -4.32 -9.54
CA GLU A 275 -19.52 -5.68 -10.03
C GLU A 275 -19.00 -6.67 -8.97
N PRO A 276 -19.70 -7.77 -8.66
CA PRO A 276 -19.22 -8.76 -7.71
C PRO A 276 -17.97 -9.48 -8.23
N LEU A 277 -17.08 -9.83 -7.32
CA LEU A 277 -15.96 -10.73 -7.61
C LEU A 277 -16.53 -12.12 -7.87
N GLN A 278 -16.20 -12.73 -9.02
CA GLN A 278 -16.70 -14.08 -9.41
C GLN A 278 -15.94 -15.18 -8.68
#